data_cd05b1cdf058044fb27ba864e60f5cde
#
_entry.id   cd05b1cdf058044fb27ba864e60f5cde
#
_cell.length_a   1.000
_cell.length_b   1.000
_cell.length_c   1.000
_cell.angle_alpha   90.00
_cell.angle_beta   90.00
_cell.angle_gamma   90.00
#
_symmetry.space_group_name_H-M   'P 1'
#
loop_
_entity.id
_entity.type
_entity.pdbx_description
1 polymer ?
#
loop_
_entity_poly.entity_id
_entity_poly.type
_entity_poly.pdbx_seq_one_letter_code
_entity_poly.pdbx_strand_id
1 'polypeptide(L)'
;MILNLDNNFKPFQNENEIAFESFTFHGGEPHIKIKADFDISLPVMITHRINSFNDLGLLCITVDALRRMGVKIISAFIPYFPAARQDRVMVMGEALSVKVYADIINHLNLEKVYIFDPHSEVTPALLNNVSVISNHDFIQKVVTQIGTNLKL
;
A
#
# COMPACT_ATOMS: atom_id res chain seq x y z
N MET A 1 6.46 -13.40 -3.87
CA MET A 1 7.60 -12.45 -3.93
C MET A 1 7.18 -11.13 -3.31
N ILE A 2 8.06 -10.41 -2.63
CA ILE A 2 7.77 -9.12 -1.98
C ILE A 2 8.66 -8.01 -2.58
N LEU A 3 8.07 -6.87 -2.90
CA LEU A 3 8.77 -5.67 -3.31
C LEU A 3 8.46 -4.54 -2.32
N ASN A 4 9.43 -4.24 -1.44
CA ASN A 4 9.29 -3.23 -0.39
C ASN A 4 9.76 -1.87 -0.92
N LEU A 5 8.84 -1.00 -1.37
CA LEU A 5 9.19 0.32 -1.92
C LEU A 5 9.72 1.30 -0.87
N ASP A 6 9.38 1.08 0.40
CA ASP A 6 9.87 1.88 1.52
C ASP A 6 10.87 1.06 2.33
N ASN A 7 12.13 1.50 2.35
CA ASN A 7 13.21 0.82 3.07
C ASN A 7 12.98 0.72 4.59
N ASN A 8 12.16 1.62 5.14
CA ASN A 8 11.81 1.64 6.56
C ASN A 8 10.51 0.90 6.89
N PHE A 9 9.91 0.25 5.88
CA PHE A 9 8.66 -0.49 6.05
C PHE A 9 8.73 -1.84 5.34
N LYS A 10 9.10 -2.86 6.11
CA LYS A 10 9.21 -4.26 5.66
C LYS A 10 8.32 -5.14 6.54
N PRO A 11 7.00 -5.17 6.28
CA PRO A 11 6.03 -5.86 7.17
C PRO A 11 6.13 -7.38 7.11
N PHE A 12 6.69 -7.93 6.04
CA PHE A 12 6.84 -9.37 5.84
C PHE A 12 8.31 -9.76 6.00
N GLN A 13 8.61 -10.51 7.07
CA GLN A 13 9.96 -11.01 7.32
C GLN A 13 10.14 -12.38 6.66
N ASN A 14 11.37 -12.68 6.23
CA ASN A 14 11.77 -13.96 5.63
C ASN A 14 11.11 -14.30 4.28
N GLU A 15 10.51 -13.36 3.61
CA GLU A 15 10.01 -13.53 2.25
C GLU A 15 11.10 -13.20 1.22
N ASN A 16 11.00 -13.82 0.04
CA ASN A 16 11.91 -13.51 -1.06
C ASN A 16 11.67 -12.06 -1.55
N GLU A 17 12.60 -11.16 -1.21
CA GLU A 17 12.52 -9.75 -1.53
C GLU A 17 13.07 -9.49 -2.94
N ILE A 18 12.31 -8.72 -3.74
CA ILE A 18 12.71 -8.28 -5.06
C ILE A 18 13.58 -7.03 -4.90
N ALA A 19 14.79 -7.07 -5.45
CA ALA A 19 15.70 -5.93 -5.43
C ALA A 19 15.36 -4.92 -6.54
N PHE A 20 15.50 -3.64 -6.23
CA PHE A 20 15.29 -2.54 -7.17
C PHE A 20 16.18 -1.35 -6.84
N GLU A 21 16.27 -0.43 -7.78
CA GLU A 21 16.87 0.90 -7.62
C GLU A 21 15.78 1.93 -7.91
N SER A 22 15.67 2.97 -7.08
CA SER A 22 14.75 4.08 -7.30
C SER A 22 15.41 5.41 -6.98
N PHE A 23 15.04 6.44 -7.71
CA PHE A 23 15.44 7.81 -7.47
C PHE A 23 14.37 8.76 -8.01
N THR A 24 14.50 10.04 -7.68
CA THR A 24 13.64 11.10 -8.21
C THR A 24 14.48 11.98 -9.12
N PHE A 25 14.02 12.23 -10.34
CA PHE A 25 14.64 13.20 -11.25
C PHE A 25 14.55 14.61 -10.69
N HIS A 26 15.39 15.53 -11.18
CA HIS A 26 15.38 16.92 -10.73
C HIS A 26 14.05 17.65 -10.97
N GLY A 27 13.26 17.19 -11.93
CA GLY A 27 11.89 17.68 -12.18
C GLY A 27 10.84 17.15 -11.18
N GLY A 28 11.22 16.23 -10.29
CA GLY A 28 10.34 15.67 -9.27
C GLY A 28 9.72 14.31 -9.63
N GLU A 29 9.95 13.79 -10.85
CA GLU A 29 9.39 12.52 -11.29
C GLU A 29 10.13 11.34 -10.65
N PRO A 30 9.40 10.36 -10.03
CA PRO A 30 10.02 9.15 -9.53
C PRO A 30 10.44 8.23 -10.67
N HIS A 31 11.51 7.48 -10.46
CA HIS A 31 11.98 6.43 -11.36
C HIS A 31 12.25 5.15 -10.59
N ILE A 32 12.03 4.01 -11.24
CA ILE A 32 12.33 2.69 -10.68
C ILE A 32 12.97 1.80 -11.75
N LYS A 33 13.92 0.98 -11.32
CA LYS A 33 14.49 -0.13 -12.08
C LYS A 33 14.49 -1.38 -11.21
N ILE A 34 13.63 -2.33 -11.55
CA ILE A 34 13.50 -3.61 -10.85
C ILE A 34 14.55 -4.57 -11.40
N LYS A 35 15.26 -5.30 -10.52
CA LYS A 35 16.20 -6.33 -10.95
C LYS A 35 15.44 -7.60 -11.35
N ALA A 36 15.81 -8.16 -12.51
CA ALA A 36 15.11 -9.31 -13.11
C ALA A 36 15.69 -10.67 -12.64
N ASP A 37 16.03 -10.79 -11.36
CA ASP A 37 16.62 -11.97 -10.75
C ASP A 37 15.62 -12.79 -9.91
N PHE A 38 14.34 -12.68 -10.24
CA PHE A 38 13.26 -13.39 -9.57
C PHE A 38 12.32 -14.10 -10.58
N ASP A 39 11.56 -15.07 -10.10
CA ASP A 39 10.59 -15.79 -10.92
C ASP A 39 9.34 -14.92 -11.17
N ILE A 40 9.20 -14.42 -12.40
CA ILE A 40 8.09 -13.57 -12.84
C ILE A 40 6.74 -14.29 -12.92
N SER A 41 6.72 -15.63 -12.85
CA SER A 41 5.48 -16.40 -12.81
C SER A 41 4.80 -16.37 -11.44
N LEU A 42 5.52 -15.99 -10.39
CA LEU A 42 5.01 -15.90 -9.02
C LEU A 42 4.27 -14.59 -8.77
N PRO A 43 3.24 -14.60 -7.91
CA PRO A 43 2.58 -13.38 -7.46
C PRO A 43 3.56 -12.43 -6.76
N VAL A 44 3.38 -11.13 -7.01
CA VAL A 44 4.17 -10.07 -6.37
C VAL A 44 3.27 -9.25 -5.45
N MET A 45 3.69 -9.09 -4.20
CA MET A 45 3.14 -8.16 -3.23
C MET A 45 4.04 -6.92 -3.14
N ILE A 46 3.50 -5.77 -3.48
CA ILE A 46 4.15 -4.47 -3.26
C ILE A 46 3.77 -3.99 -1.87
N THR A 47 4.75 -3.56 -1.06
CA THR A 47 4.49 -2.89 0.22
C THR A 47 4.94 -1.44 0.13
N HIS A 48 4.07 -0.50 0.52
CA HIS A 48 4.38 0.92 0.38
C HIS A 48 3.59 1.79 1.35
N ARG A 49 4.26 2.73 2.00
CA ARG A 49 3.63 3.86 2.70
C ARG A 49 3.54 5.04 1.75
N ILE A 50 2.32 5.47 1.43
CA ILE A 50 2.08 6.57 0.50
C ILE A 50 1.86 7.85 1.31
N ASN A 51 2.92 8.65 1.45
CA ASN A 51 2.92 9.91 2.21
C ASN A 51 2.79 11.15 1.31
N SER A 52 2.98 10.97 -0.01
CA SER A 52 2.95 12.03 -1.02
C SER A 52 2.42 11.53 -2.36
N PHE A 53 2.09 12.43 -3.27
CA PHE A 53 1.79 12.06 -4.66
C PHE A 53 2.99 11.44 -5.38
N ASN A 54 4.21 11.77 -4.95
CA ASN A 54 5.42 11.16 -5.49
C ASN A 54 5.51 9.67 -5.13
N ASP A 55 5.14 9.32 -3.88
CA ASP A 55 5.05 7.92 -3.45
C ASP A 55 3.94 7.17 -4.21
N LEU A 56 2.79 7.82 -4.44
CA LEU A 56 1.75 7.25 -5.30
C LEU A 56 2.24 7.06 -6.72
N GLY A 57 2.97 8.04 -7.27
CA GLY A 57 3.63 7.95 -8.58
C GLY A 57 4.60 6.77 -8.65
N LEU A 58 5.41 6.57 -7.60
CA LEU A 58 6.33 5.43 -7.50
C LEU A 58 5.57 4.09 -7.53
N LEU A 59 4.45 3.97 -6.82
CA LEU A 59 3.59 2.79 -6.89
C LEU A 59 3.11 2.55 -8.34
N CYS A 60 2.60 3.60 -9.00
CA CYS A 60 2.07 3.50 -10.36
C CYS A 60 3.12 2.98 -11.35
N ILE A 61 4.32 3.58 -11.36
CA ILE A 61 5.40 3.15 -12.28
C ILE A 61 5.95 1.78 -11.92
N THR A 62 5.92 1.39 -10.64
CA THR A 62 6.31 0.04 -10.20
C THR A 62 5.39 -1.02 -10.78
N VAL A 63 4.07 -0.79 -10.72
CA VAL A 63 3.08 -1.70 -11.30
C VAL A 63 3.27 -1.81 -12.81
N ASP A 64 3.51 -0.71 -13.52
CA ASP A 64 3.81 -0.72 -14.96
C ASP A 64 5.08 -1.52 -15.25
N ALA A 65 6.17 -1.29 -14.50
CA ALA A 65 7.43 -2.00 -14.68
C ALA A 65 7.26 -3.53 -14.49
N LEU A 66 6.58 -3.96 -13.41
CA LEU A 66 6.30 -5.38 -13.16
C LEU A 66 5.47 -6.01 -14.30
N ARG A 67 4.47 -5.31 -14.81
CA ARG A 67 3.65 -5.79 -15.95
C ARG A 67 4.46 -5.91 -17.23
N ARG A 68 5.35 -4.95 -17.52
CA ARG A 68 6.25 -5.04 -18.68
C ARG A 68 7.24 -6.18 -18.55
N MET A 69 7.63 -6.56 -17.33
CA MET A 69 8.43 -7.77 -17.08
C MET A 69 7.62 -9.06 -17.26
N GLY A 70 6.30 -9.00 -17.30
CA GLY A 70 5.41 -10.15 -17.50
C GLY A 70 4.73 -10.68 -16.26
N VAL A 71 4.90 -10.03 -15.09
CA VAL A 71 4.20 -10.40 -13.85
C VAL A 71 2.69 -10.24 -14.04
N LYS A 72 1.93 -11.29 -13.75
CA LYS A 72 0.47 -11.33 -13.97
C LYS A 72 -0.33 -10.95 -12.74
N ILE A 73 0.12 -11.38 -11.56
CA ILE A 73 -0.60 -11.22 -10.31
C ILE A 73 0.18 -10.23 -9.43
N ILE A 74 -0.36 -9.03 -9.28
CA ILE A 74 0.24 -7.96 -8.49
C ILE A 74 -0.78 -7.49 -7.47
N SER A 75 -0.39 -7.51 -6.20
CA SER A 75 -1.17 -6.96 -5.08
C SER A 75 -0.38 -5.86 -4.38
N ALA A 76 -1.06 -4.98 -3.65
CA ALA A 76 -0.41 -3.95 -2.85
C ALA A 76 -0.85 -4.00 -1.39
N PHE A 77 0.09 -3.79 -0.47
CA PHE A 77 -0.18 -3.54 0.94
C PHE A 77 0.16 -2.09 1.27
N ILE A 78 -0.86 -1.31 1.56
CA ILE A 78 -0.81 0.12 1.88
C ILE A 78 -1.31 0.27 3.32
N PRO A 79 -0.40 0.32 4.33
CA PRO A 79 -0.78 0.23 5.74
C PRO A 79 -1.66 1.40 6.21
N TYR A 80 -1.41 2.59 5.68
CA TYR A 80 -2.24 3.77 5.87
C TYR A 80 -2.69 4.30 4.51
N PHE A 81 -4.00 4.33 4.28
CA PHE A 81 -4.51 4.83 3.01
C PHE A 81 -4.44 6.36 2.97
N PRO A 82 -3.83 6.94 1.91
CA PRO A 82 -3.65 8.38 1.82
C PRO A 82 -5.00 9.12 1.79
N ALA A 83 -5.04 10.28 2.43
CA ALA A 83 -6.24 11.12 2.53
C ALA A 83 -7.47 10.43 3.18
N ALA A 84 -7.30 9.31 3.90
CA ALA A 84 -8.42 8.57 4.51
C ALA A 84 -9.29 9.43 5.46
N ARG A 85 -8.74 10.51 6.05
CA ARG A 85 -9.47 11.46 6.88
C ARG A 85 -10.23 12.53 6.09
N GLN A 86 -9.98 12.64 4.77
CA GLN A 86 -10.67 13.56 3.85
C GLN A 86 -11.75 12.77 3.08
N ASP A 87 -12.66 12.17 3.84
CA ASP A 87 -13.63 11.19 3.38
C ASP A 87 -15.01 11.79 3.09
N ARG A 88 -15.12 13.11 3.20
CA ARG A 88 -16.37 13.88 2.90
C ARG A 88 -16.04 15.29 2.43
N VAL A 89 -16.95 15.87 1.67
CA VAL A 89 -16.95 17.28 1.30
C VAL A 89 -17.80 18.03 2.31
N MET A 90 -17.22 19.00 3.02
CA MET A 90 -17.92 19.79 4.05
C MET A 90 -18.46 21.10 3.50
N VAL A 91 -17.74 21.71 2.56
CA VAL A 91 -18.15 22.97 1.91
C VAL A 91 -17.91 22.92 0.41
N MET A 92 -18.63 23.75 -0.32
CA MET A 92 -18.47 23.86 -1.78
C MET A 92 -17.02 24.29 -2.13
N GLY A 93 -16.42 23.60 -3.09
CA GLY A 93 -15.05 23.85 -3.54
C GLY A 93 -13.99 22.94 -2.93
N GLU A 94 -14.33 22.16 -1.91
CA GLU A 94 -13.43 21.12 -1.38
C GLU A 94 -13.39 19.88 -2.28
N ALA A 95 -12.22 19.24 -2.33
CA ALA A 95 -12.05 17.95 -2.97
C ALA A 95 -12.45 16.81 -2.05
N LEU A 96 -12.99 15.73 -2.60
CA LEU A 96 -13.07 14.43 -1.94
C LEU A 96 -11.73 13.68 -2.16
N SER A 97 -10.72 14.07 -1.41
CA SER A 97 -9.33 13.64 -1.69
C SER A 97 -9.15 12.13 -1.63
N VAL A 98 -9.78 11.45 -0.68
CA VAL A 98 -9.70 9.97 -0.58
C VAL A 98 -10.15 9.29 -1.86
N LYS A 99 -11.19 9.85 -2.53
CA LYS A 99 -11.68 9.32 -3.81
C LYS A 99 -10.66 9.49 -4.93
N VAL A 100 -9.96 10.61 -4.98
CA VAL A 100 -8.92 10.85 -6.01
C VAL A 100 -7.82 9.79 -5.91
N TYR A 101 -7.32 9.51 -4.70
CA TYR A 101 -6.34 8.45 -4.48
C TYR A 101 -6.91 7.07 -4.82
N ALA A 102 -8.14 6.79 -4.40
CA ALA A 102 -8.79 5.50 -4.69
C ALA A 102 -8.96 5.28 -6.20
N ASP A 103 -9.38 6.29 -6.95
CA ASP A 103 -9.55 6.20 -8.40
C ASP A 103 -8.23 5.88 -9.10
N ILE A 104 -7.12 6.53 -8.71
CA ILE A 104 -5.79 6.25 -9.27
C ILE A 104 -5.37 4.81 -8.96
N ILE A 105 -5.54 4.36 -7.72
CA ILE A 105 -5.17 3.00 -7.32
C ILE A 105 -6.05 1.96 -8.01
N ASN A 106 -7.35 2.22 -8.17
CA ASN A 106 -8.27 1.35 -8.90
C ASN A 106 -7.86 1.17 -10.38
N HIS A 107 -7.36 2.22 -11.02
CA HIS A 107 -6.84 2.15 -12.40
C HIS A 107 -5.61 1.25 -12.54
N LEU A 108 -4.90 0.96 -11.46
CA LEU A 108 -3.80 0.00 -11.48
C LEU A 108 -4.29 -1.44 -11.65
N ASN A 109 -5.59 -1.73 -11.54
CA ASN A 109 -6.16 -3.07 -11.68
C ASN A 109 -5.37 -4.14 -10.93
N LEU A 110 -5.10 -3.88 -9.66
CA LEU A 110 -4.40 -4.82 -8.77
C LEU A 110 -5.29 -6.01 -8.45
N GLU A 111 -4.69 -7.20 -8.29
CA GLU A 111 -5.39 -8.40 -7.84
C GLU A 111 -6.04 -8.17 -6.48
N LYS A 112 -5.32 -7.53 -5.56
CA LYS A 112 -5.81 -7.16 -4.23
C LYS A 112 -5.10 -5.93 -3.68
N VAL A 113 -5.86 -5.09 -2.98
CA VAL A 113 -5.35 -3.95 -2.21
C VAL A 113 -5.59 -4.24 -0.74
N TYR A 114 -4.52 -4.42 0.03
CA TYR A 114 -4.60 -4.58 1.48
C TYR A 114 -4.39 -3.24 2.16
N ILE A 115 -5.30 -2.87 3.05
CA ILE A 115 -5.20 -1.68 3.90
C ILE A 115 -5.33 -2.08 5.36
N PHE A 116 -4.64 -1.37 6.25
CA PHE A 116 -4.67 -1.66 7.68
C PHE A 116 -5.50 -0.59 8.40
N ASP A 117 -6.46 -1.03 9.20
CA ASP A 117 -7.26 -0.21 10.12
C ASP A 117 -7.75 1.12 9.52
N PRO A 118 -8.58 1.10 8.46
CA PRO A 118 -9.00 2.31 7.78
C PRO A 118 -9.79 3.22 8.72
N HIS A 119 -9.62 4.54 8.54
CA HIS A 119 -10.27 5.56 9.36
C HIS A 119 -11.80 5.47 9.37
N SER A 120 -12.40 5.02 8.27
CA SER A 120 -13.85 4.87 8.10
C SER A 120 -14.16 3.83 7.02
N GLU A 121 -15.43 3.47 6.88
CA GLU A 121 -15.92 2.58 5.83
C GLU A 121 -15.88 3.19 4.42
N VAL A 122 -15.63 4.49 4.30
CA VAL A 122 -15.58 5.19 3.00
C VAL A 122 -14.41 4.69 2.16
N THR A 123 -13.23 4.56 2.76
CA THR A 123 -12.05 4.10 2.03
C THR A 123 -12.23 2.69 1.44
N PRO A 124 -12.65 1.67 2.22
CA PRO A 124 -12.95 0.35 1.64
C PRO A 124 -14.03 0.40 0.56
N ALA A 125 -15.08 1.21 0.73
CA ALA A 125 -16.16 1.32 -0.25
C ALA A 125 -15.73 1.92 -1.59
N LEU A 126 -14.66 2.71 -1.61
CA LEU A 126 -14.13 3.35 -2.83
C LEU A 126 -13.11 2.49 -3.58
N LEU A 127 -12.54 1.47 -2.94
CA LEU A 127 -11.48 0.64 -3.52
C LEU A 127 -12.03 -0.64 -4.14
N ASN A 128 -11.52 -0.97 -5.32
CA ASN A 128 -11.73 -2.27 -5.94
C ASN A 128 -10.82 -3.32 -5.29
N ASN A 129 -11.34 -4.57 -5.16
CA ASN A 129 -10.57 -5.72 -4.66
C ASN A 129 -9.87 -5.47 -3.32
N VAL A 130 -10.47 -4.67 -2.44
CA VAL A 130 -9.89 -4.34 -1.15
C VAL A 130 -10.00 -5.50 -0.15
N SER A 131 -9.00 -5.61 0.71
CA SER A 131 -9.01 -6.44 1.90
C SER A 131 -8.56 -5.62 3.10
N VAL A 132 -9.44 -5.47 4.06
CA VAL A 132 -9.17 -4.71 5.30
C VAL A 132 -8.53 -5.65 6.31
N ILE A 133 -7.39 -5.24 6.86
CA ILE A 133 -6.73 -5.89 7.98
C ILE A 133 -7.07 -5.09 9.23
N SER A 134 -7.83 -5.68 10.14
CA SER A 134 -8.22 -5.05 11.40
C SER A 134 -7.07 -5.02 12.40
N ASN A 135 -7.02 -3.97 13.22
CA ASN A 135 -6.14 -3.90 14.38
C ASN A 135 -6.65 -4.72 15.59
N HIS A 136 -7.85 -5.31 15.48
CA HIS A 136 -8.57 -5.95 16.59
C HIS A 136 -7.73 -7.04 17.29
N ASP A 137 -7.15 -7.94 16.52
CA ASP A 137 -6.31 -9.03 17.05
C ASP A 137 -5.06 -8.51 17.75
N PHE A 138 -4.47 -7.42 17.23
CA PHE A 138 -3.34 -6.77 17.86
C PHE A 138 -3.73 -6.16 19.22
N ILE A 139 -4.83 -5.40 19.26
CA ILE A 139 -5.36 -4.79 20.49
C ILE A 139 -5.70 -5.87 21.51
N GLN A 140 -6.36 -6.96 21.10
CA GLN A 140 -6.71 -8.05 21.99
C GLN A 140 -5.47 -8.70 22.62
N LYS A 141 -4.42 -8.93 21.87
CA LYS A 141 -3.13 -9.44 22.38
C LYS A 141 -2.51 -8.50 23.40
N VAL A 142 -2.48 -7.19 23.12
CA VAL A 142 -1.93 -6.17 24.02
C VAL A 142 -2.73 -6.09 25.32
N VAL A 143 -4.07 -6.07 25.25
CA VAL A 143 -4.95 -6.04 26.42
C VAL A 143 -4.76 -7.29 27.29
N THR A 144 -4.63 -8.46 26.67
CA THR A 144 -4.37 -9.72 27.39
C THR A 144 -3.03 -9.69 28.12
N GLN A 145 -1.98 -9.17 27.47
CA GLN A 145 -0.64 -9.04 28.08
C GLN A 145 -0.64 -8.05 29.27
N ILE A 146 -1.32 -6.91 29.12
CA ILE A 146 -1.46 -5.93 30.20
C ILE A 146 -2.26 -6.52 31.35
N GLY A 147 -3.39 -7.19 31.06
CA GLY A 147 -4.24 -7.83 32.09
C GLY A 147 -3.53 -8.94 32.87
N THR A 148 -2.59 -9.66 32.26
CA THR A 148 -1.76 -10.66 32.97
C THR A 148 -0.70 -10.04 33.86
N ASN A 149 -0.24 -8.82 33.55
CA ASN A 149 0.76 -8.08 34.34
C ASN A 149 0.12 -7.26 35.48
N LEU A 150 -1.22 -7.09 35.51
CA LEU A 150 -1.97 -6.38 36.55
C LEU A 150 -2.51 -7.32 37.64
N LYS A 151 -1.92 -8.51 37.83
CA LYS A 151 -2.19 -9.31 39.03
C LYS A 151 -1.49 -8.65 40.21
N LEU A 152 -2.25 -7.79 40.90
CA LEU A 152 -2.00 -7.38 42.28
C LEU A 152 -2.05 -8.58 43.20
#